data_ca0619174516fc6cf8f1bb7bc3981d04
#
_entry.id   ca0619174516fc6cf8f1bb7bc3981d04
#
_cell.length_a   1.000
_cell.length_b   1.000
_cell.length_c   1.000
_cell.angle_alpha   90.00
_cell.angle_beta   90.00
_cell.angle_gamma   90.00
#
_symmetry.space_group_name_H-M   'P 1'
#
loop_
_entity.id
_entity.type
_entity.pdbx_description
1 polymer ?
#
loop_
_entity_poly.entity_id
_entity_poly.type
_entity_poly.pdbx_seq_one_letter_code
_entity_poly.pdbx_strand_id
1 'polypeptide(L)'
;MIKGLSLSHIFIDCKDPQNMQEFYHQLTGLEKRTMYNSPGLVLNSNLMLMFSACDFEYASPVWPEEDGKQQKQMHLDFGVEDLDVAVEAAVKLGAVKAQHQYGGKHWVTLLDPEGRPFCLGVDD
;
A
#
# COMPACT_ATOMS: atom_id res chain seq x y z
N MET A 1 -0.16 -11.42 27.71
CA MET A 1 0.63 -10.82 26.63
C MET A 1 2.07 -11.34 26.69
N ILE A 2 2.75 -11.26 25.55
CA ILE A 2 4.15 -11.68 25.47
C ILE A 2 5.05 -10.49 25.76
N LYS A 3 5.87 -10.57 26.80
CA LYS A 3 6.78 -9.51 27.18
C LYS A 3 7.87 -9.33 26.11
N GLY A 4 8.14 -8.08 25.73
CA GLY A 4 9.16 -7.77 24.75
C GLY A 4 8.72 -7.97 23.29
N LEU A 5 7.46 -8.31 23.05
CA LEU A 5 6.92 -8.46 21.71
C LEU A 5 6.69 -7.10 21.07
N SER A 6 7.07 -6.96 19.81
CA SER A 6 6.75 -5.78 19.00
C SER A 6 6.50 -6.21 17.56
N LEU A 7 5.68 -5.44 16.87
CA LEU A 7 5.52 -5.61 15.43
C LEU A 7 6.75 -5.03 14.74
N SER A 8 7.50 -5.83 14.00
CA SER A 8 8.76 -5.41 13.40
C SER A 8 8.68 -5.24 11.89
N HIS A 9 7.90 -6.07 11.22
CA HIS A 9 7.79 -6.05 9.75
C HIS A 9 6.37 -6.36 9.34
N ILE A 10 5.91 -5.67 8.29
CA ILE A 10 4.67 -5.98 7.59
C ILE A 10 5.08 -6.40 6.19
N PHE A 11 4.73 -7.61 5.77
CA PHE A 11 5.06 -8.11 4.43
C PHE A 11 3.83 -8.05 3.54
N ILE A 12 4.02 -7.49 2.34
CA ILE A 12 2.99 -7.42 1.30
C ILE A 12 3.40 -8.37 0.17
N ASP A 13 2.52 -9.27 -0.18
CA ASP A 13 2.74 -10.16 -1.32
C ASP A 13 2.61 -9.39 -2.63
N CYS A 14 3.57 -9.59 -3.52
CA CYS A 14 3.70 -8.82 -4.75
C CYS A 14 4.00 -9.72 -5.94
N LYS A 15 3.58 -9.27 -7.10
CA LYS A 15 4.05 -9.84 -8.36
C LYS A 15 5.49 -9.39 -8.63
N ASP A 16 5.76 -8.09 -8.43
CA ASP A 16 7.07 -7.47 -8.67
C ASP A 16 7.46 -6.62 -7.45
N PRO A 17 8.15 -7.21 -6.46
CA PRO A 17 8.51 -6.49 -5.24
C PRO A 17 9.36 -5.24 -5.47
N GLN A 18 10.29 -5.26 -6.45
CA GLN A 18 11.14 -4.10 -6.75
C GLN A 18 10.30 -2.92 -7.26
N ASN A 19 9.35 -3.20 -8.16
CA ASN A 19 8.48 -2.15 -8.67
C ASN A 19 7.56 -1.59 -7.57
N MET A 20 7.09 -2.45 -6.68
CA MET A 20 6.26 -2.01 -5.55
C MET A 20 7.05 -1.17 -4.57
N GLN A 21 8.29 -1.56 -4.26
CA GLN A 21 9.17 -0.73 -3.43
C GLN A 21 9.34 0.66 -4.05
N GLU A 22 9.62 0.72 -5.35
CA GLU A 22 9.83 1.99 -6.03
C GLU A 22 8.59 2.87 -6.02
N PHE A 23 7.42 2.28 -6.34
CA PHE A 23 6.17 3.03 -6.31
C PHE A 23 5.89 3.64 -4.94
N TYR A 24 5.95 2.82 -3.88
CA TYR A 24 5.66 3.30 -2.52
C TYR A 24 6.77 4.19 -1.98
N HIS A 25 8.03 3.99 -2.43
CA HIS A 25 9.11 4.92 -2.11
C HIS A 25 8.82 6.32 -2.66
N GLN A 26 8.42 6.41 -3.93
CA GLN A 26 8.10 7.70 -4.54
C GLN A 26 6.85 8.33 -3.96
N LEU A 27 5.87 7.51 -3.60
CA LEU A 27 4.64 7.99 -2.98
C LEU A 27 4.90 8.59 -1.58
N THR A 28 5.74 7.94 -0.78
CA THR A 28 5.91 8.24 0.65
C THR A 28 7.18 9.01 0.97
N GLY A 29 8.21 8.90 0.16
CA GLY A 29 9.55 9.42 0.48
C GLY A 29 10.30 8.57 1.52
N LEU A 30 9.77 7.44 1.94
CA LEU A 30 10.40 6.59 2.94
C LEU A 30 11.67 5.95 2.39
N GLU A 31 12.66 5.75 3.27
CA GLU A 31 13.95 5.17 2.92
C GLU A 31 13.79 3.73 2.44
N LYS A 32 14.44 3.41 1.30
CA LYS A 32 14.53 2.04 0.80
C LYS A 32 15.53 1.24 1.63
N ARG A 33 15.20 0.00 1.91
CA ARG A 33 16.13 -0.94 2.57
C ARG A 33 15.78 -2.37 2.15
N THR A 34 16.81 -3.19 1.91
CA THR A 34 16.64 -4.60 1.61
C THR A 34 16.95 -5.41 2.85
N MET A 35 16.05 -6.32 3.23
CA MET A 35 16.24 -7.28 4.33
C MET A 35 15.63 -8.61 3.93
N TYR A 36 16.24 -9.70 4.38
CA TYR A 36 15.76 -11.06 4.10
C TYR A 36 15.57 -11.30 2.60
N ASN A 37 16.47 -10.73 1.77
CA ASN A 37 16.39 -10.76 0.30
C ASN A 37 15.10 -10.15 -0.28
N SER A 38 14.42 -9.32 0.49
CA SER A 38 13.22 -8.62 0.04
C SER A 38 13.42 -7.11 0.10
N PRO A 39 12.96 -6.37 -0.92
CA PRO A 39 12.95 -4.91 -0.85
C PRO A 39 11.94 -4.43 0.17
N GLY A 40 12.25 -3.32 0.83
CA GLY A 40 11.37 -2.75 1.84
C GLY A 40 11.53 -1.26 1.98
N LEU A 41 10.71 -0.69 2.86
CA LEU A 41 10.74 0.71 3.23
C LEU A 41 10.78 0.83 4.74
N VAL A 42 11.55 1.77 5.24
CA VAL A 42 11.66 2.03 6.69
C VAL A 42 10.51 2.94 7.09
N LEU A 43 9.58 2.42 7.88
CA LEU A 43 8.45 3.23 8.41
C LEU A 43 8.91 4.06 9.61
N ASN A 44 9.66 3.44 10.52
CA ASN A 44 10.31 4.11 11.64
C ASN A 44 11.46 3.24 12.13
N SER A 45 12.10 3.61 13.25
CA SER A 45 13.27 2.91 13.76
C SER A 45 13.01 1.44 14.09
N ASN A 46 11.75 1.04 14.27
CA ASN A 46 11.38 -0.30 14.73
C ASN A 46 10.47 -1.06 13.77
N LEU A 47 9.99 -0.45 12.68
CA LEU A 47 8.98 -1.05 11.81
C LEU A 47 9.31 -0.83 10.34
N MET A 48 9.28 -1.91 9.57
CA MET A 48 9.49 -1.87 8.12
C MET A 48 8.29 -2.42 7.37
N LEU A 49 8.04 -1.84 6.20
CA LEU A 49 7.10 -2.36 5.21
C LEU A 49 7.92 -3.12 4.15
N MET A 50 7.66 -4.42 4.00
CA MET A 50 8.43 -5.28 3.13
C MET A 50 7.57 -5.75 1.95
N PHE A 51 8.23 -5.95 0.81
CA PHE A 51 7.59 -6.44 -0.40
C PHE A 51 8.23 -7.77 -0.76
N SER A 52 7.44 -8.82 -0.81
CA SER A 52 7.96 -10.16 -1.12
C SER A 52 7.19 -10.79 -2.28
N ALA A 53 7.92 -11.55 -3.09
CA ALA A 53 7.30 -12.25 -4.20
C ALA A 53 6.36 -13.33 -3.68
N CYS A 54 5.19 -13.48 -4.32
CA CYS A 54 4.27 -14.57 -4.01
C CYS A 54 4.87 -15.91 -4.40
N ASP A 55 4.57 -16.95 -3.61
CA ASP A 55 4.95 -18.32 -3.96
C ASP A 55 4.13 -18.85 -5.15
N PHE A 56 2.98 -18.23 -5.39
CA PHE A 56 2.05 -18.59 -6.46
C PHE A 56 1.80 -17.37 -7.35
N GLU A 57 1.04 -17.57 -8.42
CA GLU A 57 0.67 -16.47 -9.29
C GLU A 57 -0.11 -15.41 -8.51
N TYR A 58 0.31 -14.16 -8.61
CA TYR A 58 -0.34 -13.06 -7.91
C TYR A 58 -1.70 -12.76 -8.53
N ALA A 59 -2.73 -12.68 -7.69
CA ALA A 59 -4.07 -12.27 -8.09
C ALA A 59 -4.38 -10.92 -7.44
N SER A 60 -4.70 -9.91 -8.26
CA SER A 60 -5.06 -8.60 -7.76
C SER A 60 -6.37 -8.65 -6.97
N PRO A 61 -6.45 -7.96 -5.81
CA PRO A 61 -7.72 -7.84 -5.10
C PRO A 61 -8.77 -7.17 -5.98
N VAL A 62 -10.03 -7.55 -5.78
CA VAL A 62 -11.16 -6.97 -6.51
C VAL A 62 -11.71 -5.78 -5.70
N TRP A 63 -11.92 -4.65 -6.38
CA TRP A 63 -12.53 -3.47 -5.77
C TRP A 63 -13.65 -2.93 -6.67
N PRO A 64 -14.88 -2.73 -6.16
CA PRO A 64 -15.30 -3.02 -4.80
C PRO A 64 -15.29 -4.51 -4.50
N GLU A 65 -15.25 -4.87 -3.22
CA GLU A 65 -15.16 -6.27 -2.83
C GLU A 65 -16.37 -7.07 -3.26
N GLU A 66 -16.14 -8.29 -3.73
CA GLU A 66 -17.18 -9.23 -4.15
C GLU A 66 -16.95 -10.58 -3.49
N ASP A 67 -18.05 -11.24 -3.10
CA ASP A 67 -17.99 -12.57 -2.53
C ASP A 67 -17.37 -13.56 -3.53
N GLY A 68 -16.48 -14.43 -3.04
CA GLY A 68 -15.79 -15.42 -3.86
C GLY A 68 -14.67 -14.89 -4.73
N LYS A 69 -14.37 -13.59 -4.68
CA LYS A 69 -13.26 -12.97 -5.42
C LYS A 69 -12.08 -12.71 -4.50
N GLN A 70 -10.91 -12.42 -5.10
CA GLN A 70 -9.70 -12.15 -4.34
C GLN A 70 -9.89 -10.96 -3.40
N GLN A 71 -9.67 -11.17 -2.11
CA GLN A 71 -9.78 -10.16 -1.08
C GLN A 71 -8.46 -9.40 -0.95
N LYS A 72 -8.56 -8.11 -0.60
CA LYS A 72 -7.37 -7.35 -0.20
C LYS A 72 -6.87 -7.73 1.19
N GLN A 73 -7.74 -8.20 2.07
CA GLN A 73 -7.56 -8.57 3.48
C GLN A 73 -7.04 -7.42 4.34
N MET A 74 -6.03 -6.73 3.89
CA MET A 74 -5.47 -5.53 4.52
C MET A 74 -5.24 -4.48 3.45
N HIS A 75 -5.26 -3.22 3.85
CA HIS A 75 -4.90 -2.13 2.95
C HIS A 75 -4.15 -1.06 3.73
N LEU A 76 -3.47 -0.18 2.99
CA LEU A 76 -2.72 0.92 3.57
C LEU A 76 -3.53 2.20 3.44
N ASP A 77 -3.58 2.98 4.51
CA ASP A 77 -4.15 4.33 4.51
C ASP A 77 -3.02 5.32 4.80
N PHE A 78 -2.94 6.36 3.98
CA PHE A 78 -1.97 7.42 4.18
C PHE A 78 -2.71 8.72 4.48
N GLY A 79 -2.30 9.41 5.53
CA GLY A 79 -2.80 10.76 5.83
C GLY A 79 -2.10 11.79 4.96
N VAL A 80 -2.86 12.71 4.39
CA VAL A 80 -2.34 13.78 3.53
C VAL A 80 -2.95 15.12 3.97
N GLU A 81 -2.29 16.23 3.57
CA GLU A 81 -2.77 17.56 3.90
C GLU A 81 -3.82 18.05 2.91
N ASP A 82 -3.59 17.82 1.62
CA ASP A 82 -4.47 18.24 0.53
C ASP A 82 -4.82 17.01 -0.30
N LEU A 83 -6.07 16.57 -0.23
CA LEU A 83 -6.49 15.32 -0.84
C LEU A 83 -6.41 15.36 -2.36
N ASP A 84 -6.88 16.45 -2.99
CA ASP A 84 -6.88 16.55 -4.45
C ASP A 84 -5.47 16.58 -5.02
N VAL A 85 -4.57 17.32 -4.38
CA VAL A 85 -3.16 17.39 -4.78
C VAL A 85 -2.50 16.01 -4.62
N ALA A 86 -2.77 15.33 -3.51
CA ALA A 86 -2.19 14.01 -3.25
C ALA A 86 -2.67 12.98 -4.25
N VAL A 87 -3.96 12.96 -4.57
CA VAL A 87 -4.53 12.04 -5.56
C VAL A 87 -3.89 12.26 -6.94
N GLU A 88 -3.77 13.51 -7.36
CA GLU A 88 -3.14 13.85 -8.64
C GLU A 88 -1.69 13.38 -8.68
N ALA A 89 -0.94 13.59 -7.60
CA ALA A 89 0.45 13.16 -7.52
C ALA A 89 0.55 11.63 -7.58
N ALA A 90 -0.31 10.91 -6.86
CA ALA A 90 -0.30 9.46 -6.87
C ALA A 90 -0.62 8.88 -8.25
N VAL A 91 -1.57 9.48 -8.97
CA VAL A 91 -1.91 9.05 -10.34
C VAL A 91 -0.72 9.25 -11.28
N LYS A 92 0.02 10.34 -11.15
CA LYS A 92 1.23 10.57 -11.93
C LYS A 92 2.31 9.52 -11.68
N LEU A 93 2.34 8.93 -10.49
CA LEU A 93 3.29 7.88 -10.14
C LEU A 93 2.87 6.49 -10.62
N GLY A 94 1.64 6.34 -11.13
CA GLY A 94 1.15 5.08 -11.65
C GLY A 94 -0.05 4.49 -10.92
N ALA A 95 -0.57 5.16 -9.90
CA ALA A 95 -1.80 4.72 -9.24
C ALA A 95 -3.01 5.02 -10.14
N VAL A 96 -4.07 4.25 -9.93
CA VAL A 96 -5.34 4.45 -10.62
C VAL A 96 -6.40 4.79 -9.58
N LYS A 97 -7.12 5.88 -9.76
CA LYS A 97 -8.23 6.22 -8.88
C LYS A 97 -9.35 5.20 -9.10
N ALA A 98 -9.81 4.53 -8.05
CA ALA A 98 -10.86 3.53 -8.14
C ALA A 98 -12.18 4.18 -8.56
N GLN A 99 -12.99 3.46 -9.34
CA GLN A 99 -14.30 3.97 -9.77
C GLN A 99 -15.27 4.09 -8.59
N HIS A 100 -15.25 3.10 -7.69
CA HIS A 100 -16.13 3.09 -6.52
C HIS A 100 -15.44 3.79 -5.35
N GLN A 101 -16.07 4.86 -4.86
CA GLN A 101 -15.54 5.67 -3.77
C GLN A 101 -16.57 5.72 -2.64
N TYR A 102 -16.12 5.42 -1.44
CA TYR A 102 -16.98 5.40 -0.24
C TYR A 102 -16.64 6.50 0.76
N GLY A 103 -15.56 7.24 0.52
CA GLY A 103 -15.02 8.18 1.50
C GLY A 103 -15.58 9.59 1.41
N GLY A 104 -16.38 9.91 0.41
CA GLY A 104 -16.87 11.26 0.21
C GLY A 104 -15.69 12.24 0.07
N LYS A 105 -15.67 13.25 0.91
CA LYS A 105 -14.58 14.25 0.93
C LYS A 105 -13.45 13.89 1.90
N HIS A 106 -13.56 12.77 2.62
CA HIS A 106 -12.62 12.41 3.67
C HIS A 106 -11.46 11.58 3.18
N TRP A 107 -11.72 10.63 2.26
CA TRP A 107 -10.65 9.82 1.68
C TRP A 107 -10.99 9.38 0.26
N VAL A 108 -9.94 9.05 -0.49
CA VAL A 108 -10.04 8.51 -1.84
C VAL A 108 -9.33 7.16 -1.89
N THR A 109 -9.99 6.18 -2.48
CA THR A 109 -9.39 4.87 -2.74
C THR A 109 -8.74 4.89 -4.12
N LEU A 110 -7.49 4.43 -4.16
CA LEU A 110 -6.72 4.26 -5.39
C LEU A 110 -6.25 2.81 -5.46
N LEU A 111 -5.80 2.42 -6.64
CA LEU A 111 -5.18 1.11 -6.85
C LEU A 111 -3.71 1.34 -7.17
N ASP A 112 -2.84 0.56 -6.52
CA ASP A 112 -1.42 0.61 -6.84
C ASP A 112 -1.15 -0.07 -8.19
N PRO A 113 0.09 -0.06 -8.71
CA PRO A 113 0.36 -0.65 -10.03
C PRO A 113 0.06 -2.15 -10.15
N GLU A 114 -0.16 -2.84 -9.04
CA GLU A 114 -0.59 -4.25 -9.05
C GLU A 114 -2.07 -4.43 -8.72
N GLY A 115 -2.83 -3.33 -8.73
CA GLY A 115 -4.27 -3.37 -8.48
C GLY A 115 -4.67 -3.46 -7.02
N ARG A 116 -3.77 -3.29 -6.11
CA ARG A 116 -4.04 -3.36 -4.67
C ARG A 116 -4.63 -2.04 -4.18
N PRO A 117 -5.80 -2.06 -3.54
CA PRO A 117 -6.38 -0.83 -2.99
C PRO A 117 -5.55 -0.21 -1.87
N PHE A 118 -5.41 1.10 -1.90
CA PHE A 118 -4.91 1.89 -0.79
C PHE A 118 -5.69 3.21 -0.75
N CYS A 119 -5.63 3.90 0.37
CA CYS A 119 -6.39 5.12 0.53
C CYS A 119 -5.48 6.29 0.89
N LEU A 120 -5.85 7.45 0.37
CA LEU A 120 -5.33 8.74 0.80
C LEU A 120 -6.46 9.45 1.53
N GLY A 121 -6.20 10.01 2.69
CA GLY A 121 -7.25 10.63 3.48
C GLY A 121 -6.78 11.84 4.24
N VAL A 122 -7.74 12.68 4.60
CA VAL A 122 -7.51 13.85 5.46
C VAL A 122 -8.22 13.62 6.78
N ASP A 123 -7.55 13.99 7.85
CA ASP A 123 -8.15 13.93 9.18
C ASP A 123 -9.16 15.07 9.34
N ASP A 124 -10.22 14.79 10.02
CA ASP A 124 -11.25 15.78 10.33
C ASP A 124 -10.85 16.67 11.50
#